data_029426e1f6db2ed180e35ace088a17d7
#
_entry.id   029426e1f6db2ed180e35ace088a17d7
#
_cell.length_a   1.000
_cell.length_b   1.000
_cell.length_c   1.000
_cell.angle_alpha   90.00
_cell.angle_beta   90.00
_cell.angle_gamma   90.00
#
_symmetry.space_group_name_H-M   'P 1'
#
loop_
_entity.id
_entity.type
_entity.pdbx_description
1 polymer ?
#
loop_
_entity_poly.entity_id
_entity_poly.type
_entity_poly.pdbx_seq_one_letter_code
_entity_poly.pdbx_strand_id
1 'polypeptide(L)'
;NIWHLGLKYSGISDLEYRDDSPDDNANSHFSSYSVAVETGLSIAKIKKKYGISISLISFGIYDESSNGFGLNLGYYHSFKKGLAIGASILNIGKMYEFDNNSPSMPTRIISGVSKNISFLKHSSTFYASIEKNYFASDFKYYLGNEYNWNRLKIMCGFSSSKDVLETSIGFGVNLNLFQILYGVRFGSQQLGTPQIFSFIFNLS
;
A
#
# COMPACT_ATOMS: atom_id res chain seq x y z
N ASN A 1 -4.16 12.16 -19.67
CA ASN A 1 -4.49 10.80 -19.27
C ASN A 1 -3.19 10.04 -19.03
N ILE A 2 -3.09 9.30 -17.95
CA ILE A 2 -1.93 8.47 -17.61
C ILE A 2 -2.43 7.05 -17.42
N TRP A 3 -1.83 6.12 -18.15
CA TRP A 3 -2.04 4.69 -17.97
C TRP A 3 -0.97 4.13 -17.05
N HIS A 4 -1.32 3.14 -16.25
CA HIS A 4 -0.34 2.37 -15.49
C HIS A 4 -0.61 0.87 -15.63
N LEU A 5 0.45 0.12 -15.50
CA LEU A 5 0.46 -1.33 -15.35
C LEU A 5 1.33 -1.65 -14.14
N GLY A 6 0.85 -2.51 -13.26
CA GLY A 6 1.55 -2.93 -12.06
C GLY A 6 1.54 -4.44 -11.91
N LEU A 7 2.64 -4.97 -11.42
CA LEU A 7 2.76 -6.37 -10.98
C LEU A 7 3.19 -6.35 -9.52
N LYS A 8 2.49 -7.10 -8.68
CA LYS A 8 2.84 -7.32 -7.29
C LYS A 8 3.00 -8.81 -7.04
N TYR A 9 4.06 -9.16 -6.36
CA TYR A 9 4.31 -10.51 -5.88
C TYR A 9 4.65 -10.47 -4.40
N SER A 10 4.07 -11.38 -3.65
CA SER A 10 4.42 -11.64 -2.26
C SER A 10 4.40 -13.14 -2.04
N GLY A 11 5.40 -13.65 -1.34
CA GLY A 11 5.49 -15.07 -1.07
C GLY A 11 6.26 -15.34 0.22
N ILE A 12 5.88 -16.41 0.88
CA ILE A 12 6.59 -16.99 2.02
C ILE A 12 6.83 -18.44 1.66
N SER A 13 8.07 -18.85 1.70
CA SER A 13 8.50 -20.23 1.48
C SER A 13 8.90 -20.87 2.80
N ASP A 14 8.99 -22.19 2.78
CA ASP A 14 9.52 -22.96 3.90
C ASP A 14 8.68 -22.83 5.20
N LEU A 15 7.35 -22.77 5.03
CA LEU A 15 6.42 -22.87 6.14
C LEU A 15 6.35 -24.32 6.61
N GLU A 16 6.56 -24.57 7.89
CA GLU A 16 6.51 -25.90 8.46
C GLU A 16 5.05 -26.35 8.69
N TYR A 17 4.72 -27.52 8.15
CA TYR A 17 3.49 -28.21 8.53
C TYR A 17 3.79 -29.15 9.69
N ARG A 18 3.10 -28.96 10.80
CA ARG A 18 3.18 -29.79 12.00
C ARG A 18 1.78 -30.29 12.35
N ASP A 19 1.68 -31.59 12.66
CA ASP A 19 0.46 -32.15 13.23
C ASP A 19 0.47 -32.05 14.77
N ASP A 20 -0.54 -32.61 15.42
CA ASP A 20 -0.67 -32.59 16.88
C ASP A 20 0.34 -33.54 17.60
N SER A 21 1.26 -34.17 16.87
CA SER A 21 2.30 -35.03 17.46
C SER A 21 3.42 -34.16 18.04
N PRO A 22 3.91 -34.47 19.26
CA PRO A 22 5.02 -33.73 19.87
C PRO A 22 6.37 -34.18 19.25
N ASP A 23 6.57 -33.93 17.96
CA ASP A 23 7.81 -34.16 17.24
C ASP A 23 8.52 -32.83 16.95
N ASP A 24 9.83 -32.77 17.15
CA ASP A 24 10.63 -31.60 16.86
C ASP A 24 10.86 -31.40 15.35
N ASN A 25 10.60 -32.43 14.54
CA ASN A 25 10.74 -32.35 13.08
C ASN A 25 9.41 -31.94 12.42
N ALA A 26 9.49 -31.08 11.43
CA ALA A 26 8.35 -30.74 10.59
C ALA A 26 7.97 -31.92 9.69
N ASN A 27 6.67 -32.24 9.59
CA ASN A 27 6.18 -33.33 8.75
C ASN A 27 6.34 -33.02 7.24
N SER A 28 6.21 -31.76 6.89
CA SER A 28 6.42 -31.26 5.54
C SER A 28 6.62 -29.73 5.53
N HIS A 29 7.05 -29.21 4.38
CA HIS A 29 7.18 -27.78 4.18
C HIS A 29 6.28 -27.36 3.02
N PHE A 30 5.72 -26.17 3.10
CA PHE A 30 4.86 -25.61 2.05
C PHE A 30 5.15 -24.12 1.84
N SER A 31 4.57 -23.56 0.80
CA SER A 31 4.70 -22.14 0.49
C SER A 31 3.33 -21.47 0.36
N SER A 32 3.31 -20.18 0.59
CA SER A 32 2.17 -19.32 0.27
C SER A 32 2.63 -18.22 -0.67
N TYR A 33 1.82 -17.87 -1.65
CA TYR A 33 2.10 -16.79 -2.59
C TYR A 33 0.86 -15.97 -2.90
N SER A 34 1.08 -14.73 -3.27
CA SER A 34 0.07 -13.85 -3.85
C SER A 34 0.67 -13.09 -5.02
N VAL A 35 -0.02 -13.14 -6.16
CA VAL A 35 0.32 -12.39 -7.37
C VAL A 35 -0.85 -11.48 -7.70
N ALA A 36 -0.58 -10.22 -8.03
CA ALA A 36 -1.59 -9.31 -8.53
C ALA A 36 -1.06 -8.55 -9.75
N VAL A 37 -1.85 -8.56 -10.81
CA VAL A 37 -1.64 -7.72 -12.00
C VAL A 37 -2.69 -6.63 -11.98
N GLU A 38 -2.26 -5.38 -12.03
CA GLU A 38 -3.14 -4.22 -11.97
C GLU A 38 -2.93 -3.34 -13.20
N THR A 39 -4.01 -2.90 -13.81
CA THR A 39 -3.98 -1.85 -14.84
C THR A 39 -4.99 -0.76 -14.52
N GLY A 40 -4.68 0.46 -14.89
CA GLY A 40 -5.55 1.58 -14.58
C GLY A 40 -5.32 2.81 -15.43
N LEU A 41 -6.27 3.72 -15.32
CA LEU A 41 -6.30 4.99 -16.02
C LEU A 41 -6.51 6.11 -15.00
N SER A 42 -5.72 7.17 -15.11
CA SER A 42 -5.98 8.41 -14.42
C SER A 42 -6.23 9.56 -15.40
N ILE A 43 -7.26 10.33 -15.10
CA ILE A 43 -7.65 11.53 -15.85
C ILE A 43 -7.35 12.73 -14.99
N ALA A 44 -6.41 13.56 -15.44
CA ALA A 44 -6.03 14.79 -14.75
C ALA A 44 -6.68 16.02 -15.42
N LYS A 45 -7.40 16.79 -14.62
CA LYS A 45 -7.83 18.15 -14.94
C LYS A 45 -7.04 19.12 -14.07
N ILE A 46 -7.06 20.42 -14.37
CA ILE A 46 -6.21 21.46 -13.72
C ILE A 46 -6.13 21.31 -12.17
N LYS A 47 -7.24 20.98 -11.52
CA LYS A 47 -7.31 20.86 -10.03
C LYS A 47 -7.84 19.52 -9.53
N LYS A 48 -8.36 18.68 -10.42
CA LYS A 48 -9.02 17.43 -10.08
C LYS A 48 -8.36 16.28 -10.81
N LYS A 49 -8.21 15.14 -10.12
CA LYS A 49 -7.75 13.91 -10.74
C LYS A 49 -8.73 12.80 -10.35
N TYR A 50 -9.03 11.96 -11.31
CA TYR A 50 -9.87 10.78 -11.14
C TYR A 50 -9.06 9.58 -11.57
N GLY A 51 -9.12 8.51 -10.82
CA GLY A 51 -8.44 7.27 -11.13
C GLY A 51 -9.39 6.09 -11.04
N ILE A 52 -9.19 5.15 -11.93
CA ILE A 52 -9.83 3.83 -11.90
C ILE A 52 -8.76 2.79 -12.22
N SER A 53 -8.72 1.69 -11.48
CA SER A 53 -7.89 0.54 -11.82
C SER A 53 -8.61 -0.77 -11.55
N ILE A 54 -8.23 -1.79 -12.30
CA ILE A 54 -8.70 -3.15 -12.14
C ILE A 54 -7.47 -4.00 -11.83
N SER A 55 -7.58 -4.88 -10.84
CA SER A 55 -6.58 -5.86 -10.47
C SER A 55 -7.10 -7.27 -10.61
N LEU A 56 -6.28 -8.15 -11.18
CA LEU A 56 -6.44 -9.59 -11.17
C LEU A 56 -5.51 -10.15 -10.12
N ILE A 57 -6.03 -10.96 -9.23
CA ILE A 57 -5.31 -11.46 -8.06
C ILE A 57 -5.35 -12.98 -8.09
N SER A 58 -4.19 -13.61 -7.86
CA SER A 58 -4.06 -15.03 -7.61
C SER A 58 -3.38 -15.22 -6.26
N PHE A 59 -3.95 -16.05 -5.43
CA PHE A 59 -3.44 -16.39 -4.11
C PHE A 59 -3.40 -17.91 -3.98
N GLY A 60 -2.31 -18.43 -3.44
CA GLY A 60 -2.16 -19.86 -3.19
C GLY A 60 -1.49 -20.14 -1.85
N ILE A 61 -1.89 -21.20 -1.22
CA ILE A 61 -1.28 -21.74 -0.01
C ILE A 61 -1.40 -23.26 -0.05
N TYR A 62 -0.29 -23.96 0.19
CA TYR A 62 -0.21 -25.40 0.09
C TYR A 62 -0.66 -25.87 -1.32
N ASP A 63 -1.65 -26.72 -1.43
CA ASP A 63 -2.19 -27.26 -2.69
C ASP A 63 -3.42 -26.48 -3.21
N GLU A 64 -3.88 -25.49 -2.46
CA GLU A 64 -5.07 -24.72 -2.78
C GLU A 64 -4.73 -23.36 -3.39
N SER A 65 -5.55 -22.93 -4.33
CA SER A 65 -5.42 -21.59 -4.93
C SER A 65 -6.77 -20.94 -5.20
N SER A 66 -6.81 -19.64 -5.11
CA SER A 66 -7.98 -18.85 -5.48
C SER A 66 -7.57 -17.68 -6.36
N ASN A 67 -8.42 -17.37 -7.31
CA ASN A 67 -8.28 -16.19 -8.16
C ASN A 67 -9.38 -15.19 -7.84
N GLY A 68 -9.15 -13.94 -8.16
CA GLY A 68 -10.12 -12.90 -7.95
C GLY A 68 -9.86 -11.65 -8.77
N PHE A 69 -10.78 -10.72 -8.69
CA PHE A 69 -10.61 -9.41 -9.30
C PHE A 69 -11.04 -8.31 -8.32
N GLY A 70 -10.37 -7.18 -8.41
CA GLY A 70 -10.66 -6.00 -7.62
C GLY A 70 -10.73 -4.74 -8.48
N LEU A 71 -11.64 -3.83 -8.13
CA LEU A 71 -11.77 -2.51 -8.71
C LEU A 71 -11.33 -1.48 -7.67
N ASN A 72 -10.53 -0.50 -8.09
CA ASN A 72 -10.14 0.63 -7.28
C ASN A 72 -10.61 1.92 -7.92
N LEU A 73 -11.12 2.84 -7.11
CA LEU A 73 -11.57 4.16 -7.51
C LEU A 73 -10.83 5.20 -6.69
N GLY A 74 -10.42 6.29 -7.32
CA GLY A 74 -9.70 7.38 -6.66
C GLY A 74 -10.16 8.76 -7.11
N TYR A 75 -10.17 9.68 -6.18
CA TYR A 75 -10.44 11.10 -6.41
C TYR A 75 -9.41 11.95 -5.67
N TYR A 76 -8.95 12.99 -6.35
CA TYR A 76 -8.05 13.99 -5.77
C TYR A 76 -8.48 15.39 -6.23
N HIS A 77 -8.44 16.34 -5.31
CA HIS A 77 -8.68 17.76 -5.58
C HIS A 77 -7.64 18.64 -4.90
N SER A 78 -6.98 19.48 -5.71
CA SER A 78 -6.05 20.51 -5.20
C SER A 78 -6.73 21.86 -5.10
N PHE A 79 -6.56 22.50 -3.95
CA PHE A 79 -7.02 23.86 -3.69
C PHE A 79 -5.86 24.85 -3.83
N LYS A 80 -6.18 26.13 -3.68
CA LYS A 80 -5.17 27.19 -3.58
C LYS A 80 -4.31 26.99 -2.32
N LYS A 81 -3.14 27.62 -2.29
CA LYS A 81 -2.20 27.64 -1.16
C LYS A 81 -1.68 26.24 -0.75
N GLY A 82 -1.57 25.29 -1.68
CA GLY A 82 -0.98 23.98 -1.43
C GLY A 82 -1.81 23.00 -0.60
N LEU A 83 -3.09 23.27 -0.40
CA LEU A 83 -4.03 22.33 0.23
C LEU A 83 -4.56 21.35 -0.82
N ALA A 84 -4.69 20.08 -0.45
CA ALA A 84 -5.37 19.09 -1.28
C ALA A 84 -6.14 18.08 -0.43
N ILE A 85 -7.18 17.50 -1.01
CA ILE A 85 -7.93 16.39 -0.44
C ILE A 85 -7.90 15.21 -1.41
N GLY A 86 -7.99 14.01 -0.87
CA GLY A 86 -8.08 12.77 -1.62
C GLY A 86 -9.02 11.79 -0.97
N ALA A 87 -9.66 10.97 -1.79
CA ALA A 87 -10.44 9.84 -1.34
C ALA A 87 -10.26 8.66 -2.30
N SER A 88 -10.27 7.44 -1.78
CA SER A 88 -10.22 6.24 -2.59
C SER A 88 -11.05 5.12 -1.96
N ILE A 89 -11.59 4.27 -2.82
CA ILE A 89 -12.19 3.00 -2.46
C ILE A 89 -11.37 1.93 -3.18
N LEU A 90 -10.83 0.99 -2.43
CA LEU A 90 -9.91 -0.02 -2.91
C LEU A 90 -10.50 -1.41 -2.73
N ASN A 91 -10.15 -2.32 -3.64
CA ASN A 91 -10.51 -3.72 -3.59
C ASN A 91 -12.02 -3.99 -3.56
N ILE A 92 -12.81 -3.24 -4.37
CA ILE A 92 -14.21 -3.59 -4.61
C ILE A 92 -14.21 -4.79 -5.54
N GLY A 93 -14.49 -5.98 -5.03
CA GLY A 93 -14.41 -7.17 -5.85
C GLY A 93 -14.74 -8.45 -5.12
N LYS A 94 -14.36 -9.55 -5.74
CA LYS A 94 -14.65 -10.90 -5.26
C LYS A 94 -13.46 -11.82 -5.53
N MET A 95 -13.18 -12.70 -4.58
CA MET A 95 -12.36 -13.89 -4.80
C MET A 95 -13.26 -15.06 -5.17
N TYR A 96 -12.78 -15.93 -6.03
CA TYR A 96 -13.45 -17.19 -6.35
C TYR A 96 -13.22 -18.20 -5.22
N GLU A 97 -13.82 -19.37 -5.37
CA GLU A 97 -13.81 -20.41 -4.36
C GLU A 97 -12.40 -20.87 -3.99
N PHE A 98 -12.17 -21.05 -2.71
CA PHE A 98 -10.96 -21.56 -2.10
C PHE A 98 -11.40 -22.55 -1.03
N ASP A 99 -11.09 -23.84 -1.22
CA ASP A 99 -11.49 -24.94 -0.31
C ASP A 99 -12.96 -24.79 0.16
N ASN A 100 -13.91 -24.81 -0.82
CA ASN A 100 -15.36 -24.67 -0.60
C ASN A 100 -15.83 -23.32 0.04
N ASN A 101 -14.94 -22.35 0.21
CA ASN A 101 -15.28 -21.02 0.70
C ASN A 101 -14.76 -19.94 -0.26
N SER A 102 -15.52 -18.87 -0.44
CA SER A 102 -15.05 -17.71 -1.22
C SER A 102 -14.49 -16.66 -0.26
N PRO A 103 -13.16 -16.45 -0.24
CA PRO A 103 -12.58 -15.40 0.59
C PRO A 103 -13.12 -14.03 0.19
N SER A 104 -13.41 -13.21 1.16
CA SER A 104 -13.90 -11.87 0.89
C SER A 104 -12.74 -10.91 0.60
N MET A 105 -12.91 -10.04 -0.38
CA MET A 105 -11.93 -8.98 -0.69
C MET A 105 -11.90 -7.93 0.43
N PRO A 106 -10.72 -7.54 0.92
CA PRO A 106 -10.57 -6.52 1.97
C PRO A 106 -10.83 -5.13 1.39
N THR A 107 -12.11 -4.80 1.16
CA THR A 107 -12.51 -3.48 0.70
C THR A 107 -12.12 -2.41 1.71
N ARG A 108 -11.43 -1.37 1.24
CA ARG A 108 -10.94 -0.26 2.07
C ARG A 108 -11.39 1.07 1.53
N ILE A 109 -11.84 1.94 2.40
CA ILE A 109 -12.15 3.34 2.10
C ILE A 109 -11.11 4.19 2.80
N ILE A 110 -10.42 5.03 2.04
CA ILE A 110 -9.39 5.93 2.54
C ILE A 110 -9.76 7.35 2.15
N SER A 111 -9.67 8.27 3.08
CA SER A 111 -9.77 9.70 2.81
C SER A 111 -8.70 10.48 3.54
N GLY A 112 -8.25 11.57 2.96
CA GLY A 112 -7.18 12.33 3.55
C GLY A 112 -7.06 13.75 3.01
N VAL A 113 -6.25 14.51 3.71
CA VAL A 113 -5.89 15.89 3.40
C VAL A 113 -4.38 16.02 3.41
N SER A 114 -3.87 16.86 2.52
CA SER A 114 -2.46 17.24 2.54
C SER A 114 -2.28 18.73 2.44
N LYS A 115 -1.19 19.23 3.02
CA LYS A 115 -0.79 20.62 2.99
C LYS A 115 0.67 20.73 2.60
N ASN A 116 0.93 21.27 1.42
CA ASN A 116 2.27 21.62 0.98
C ASN A 116 2.63 23.05 1.41
N ILE A 117 3.82 23.21 1.96
CA ILE A 117 4.43 24.48 2.33
C ILE A 117 5.76 24.54 1.60
N SER A 118 5.87 25.44 0.62
CA SER A 118 7.08 25.63 -0.18
C SER A 118 7.84 26.86 0.32
N PHE A 119 9.14 26.72 0.50
CA PHE A 119 10.01 27.78 0.98
C PHE A 119 11.35 27.76 0.20
N LEU A 120 11.54 28.68 -0.72
CA LEU A 120 12.74 28.75 -1.59
C LEU A 120 13.00 27.41 -2.31
N LYS A 121 14.09 26.72 -1.92
CA LYS A 121 14.52 25.42 -2.48
C LYS A 121 13.98 24.21 -1.70
N HIS A 122 13.14 24.44 -0.70
CA HIS A 122 12.60 23.42 0.20
C HIS A 122 11.10 23.34 0.07
N SER A 123 10.56 22.16 0.24
CA SER A 123 9.11 22.00 0.44
C SER A 123 8.84 20.95 1.50
N SER A 124 7.84 21.19 2.32
CA SER A 124 7.35 20.24 3.30
C SER A 124 5.88 19.98 3.04
N THR A 125 5.52 18.71 2.93
CA THR A 125 4.12 18.30 2.75
C THR A 125 3.68 17.49 3.96
N PHE A 126 2.66 17.97 4.65
CA PHE A 126 2.01 17.28 5.75
C PHE A 126 0.80 16.51 5.21
N TYR A 127 0.60 15.32 5.71
CA TYR A 127 -0.49 14.42 5.36
C TYR A 127 -1.24 13.99 6.61
N ALA A 128 -2.57 13.94 6.51
CA ALA A 128 -3.42 13.29 7.49
C ALA A 128 -4.48 12.48 6.75
N SER A 129 -4.67 11.22 7.13
CA SER A 129 -5.69 10.37 6.50
C SER A 129 -6.30 9.40 7.49
N ILE A 130 -7.48 8.93 7.12
CA ILE A 130 -8.26 7.92 7.83
C ILE A 130 -8.60 6.80 6.85
N GLU A 131 -8.47 5.58 7.31
CA GLU A 131 -8.83 4.38 6.58
C GLU A 131 -9.86 3.57 7.37
N LYS A 132 -10.84 3.05 6.66
CA LYS A 132 -11.76 2.02 7.15
C LYS A 132 -11.62 0.80 6.27
N ASN A 133 -11.25 -0.32 6.87
CA ASN A 133 -11.34 -1.63 6.24
C ASN A 133 -12.69 -2.25 6.58
N TYR A 134 -13.37 -2.83 5.59
CA TYR A 134 -14.70 -3.42 5.80
C TYR A 134 -14.69 -4.56 6.82
N PHE A 135 -13.59 -5.34 6.89
CA PHE A 135 -13.45 -6.45 7.83
C PHE A 135 -12.85 -6.06 9.19
N ALA A 136 -12.30 -4.87 9.32
CA ALA A 136 -11.79 -4.38 10.59
C ALA A 136 -12.87 -3.56 11.31
N SER A 137 -13.07 -3.81 12.60
CA SER A 137 -14.01 -3.02 13.41
C SER A 137 -13.59 -1.57 13.52
N ASP A 138 -12.28 -1.30 13.48
CA ASP A 138 -11.70 -0.02 13.83
C ASP A 138 -11.21 0.78 12.63
N PHE A 139 -11.08 2.08 12.84
CA PHE A 139 -10.44 2.98 11.90
C PHE A 139 -8.92 2.96 12.10
N LYS A 140 -8.17 3.14 11.01
CA LYS A 140 -6.74 3.39 11.05
C LYS A 140 -6.46 4.83 10.65
N TYR A 141 -5.70 5.54 11.46
CA TYR A 141 -5.32 6.93 11.28
C TYR A 141 -3.87 7.00 10.85
N TYR A 142 -3.57 7.93 9.96
CA TYR A 142 -2.23 8.15 9.45
C TYR A 142 -1.87 9.62 9.53
N LEU A 143 -0.67 9.91 9.99
CA LEU A 143 -0.04 11.21 9.90
C LEU A 143 1.31 11.04 9.21
N GLY A 144 1.68 11.99 8.37
CA GLY A 144 2.96 11.92 7.67
C GLY A 144 3.50 13.28 7.31
N ASN A 145 4.80 13.32 7.13
CA ASN A 145 5.49 14.48 6.59
C ASN A 145 6.52 14.02 5.54
N GLU A 146 6.57 14.74 4.46
CA GLU A 146 7.58 14.61 3.42
C GLU A 146 8.30 15.95 3.28
N TYR A 147 9.60 15.95 3.53
CA TYR A 147 10.46 17.10 3.35
C TYR A 147 11.38 16.90 2.15
N ASN A 148 11.29 17.81 1.19
CA ASN A 148 12.08 17.81 -0.04
C ASN A 148 13.11 18.94 0.00
N TRP A 149 14.37 18.56 -0.15
CA TRP A 149 15.52 19.48 -0.22
C TRP A 149 16.37 19.16 -1.44
N ASN A 150 16.25 19.98 -2.47
CA ASN A 150 16.91 19.72 -3.76
C ASN A 150 16.56 18.33 -4.31
N ARG A 151 17.55 17.41 -4.27
CA ARG A 151 17.43 16.02 -4.72
C ARG A 151 17.12 15.05 -3.59
N LEU A 152 17.18 15.51 -2.36
CA LEU A 152 16.93 14.67 -1.18
C LEU A 152 15.47 14.78 -0.73
N LYS A 153 14.93 13.66 -0.30
CA LYS A 153 13.60 13.52 0.28
C LYS A 153 13.74 12.81 1.63
N ILE A 154 13.17 13.38 2.67
CA ILE A 154 13.07 12.77 3.98
C ILE A 154 11.60 12.58 4.29
N MET A 155 11.22 11.41 4.75
CA MET A 155 9.86 11.05 5.05
C MET A 155 9.75 10.53 6.47
N CYS A 156 8.72 10.93 7.18
CA CYS A 156 8.35 10.33 8.44
C CYS A 156 6.84 10.11 8.49
N GLY A 157 6.44 9.07 9.18
CA GLY A 157 5.04 8.67 9.26
C GLY A 157 4.71 8.04 10.60
N PHE A 158 3.45 8.19 10.94
CA PHE A 158 2.83 7.61 12.11
C PHE A 158 1.49 7.03 11.71
N SER A 159 1.18 5.82 12.15
CA SER A 159 -0.15 5.27 12.02
C SER A 159 -0.63 4.64 13.32
N SER A 160 -1.92 4.74 13.57
CA SER A 160 -2.55 4.21 14.77
C SER A 160 -3.87 3.56 14.42
N SER A 161 -4.08 2.36 14.92
CA SER A 161 -5.37 1.68 15.06
C SER A 161 -5.55 1.30 16.51
N LYS A 162 -6.68 0.70 16.88
CA LYS A 162 -7.01 0.40 18.28
C LYS A 162 -5.87 -0.25 19.08
N ASP A 163 -5.23 -1.27 18.48
CA ASP A 163 -4.25 -2.12 19.18
C ASP A 163 -2.84 -2.01 18.60
N VAL A 164 -2.66 -1.24 17.52
CA VAL A 164 -1.39 -1.16 16.78
C VAL A 164 -0.98 0.27 16.58
N LEU A 165 0.23 0.58 17.03
CA LEU A 165 0.92 1.83 16.79
C LEU A 165 2.14 1.56 15.90
N GLU A 166 2.27 2.30 14.82
CA GLU A 166 3.41 2.16 13.91
C GLU A 166 4.04 3.53 13.64
N THR A 167 5.34 3.55 13.60
CA THR A 167 6.12 4.71 13.13
C THR A 167 6.94 4.30 11.92
N SER A 168 7.22 5.24 11.05
CA SER A 168 8.04 4.99 9.86
C SER A 168 8.97 6.16 9.58
N ILE A 169 10.14 5.83 9.03
CA ILE A 169 11.09 6.80 8.51
C ILE A 169 11.53 6.35 7.13
N GLY A 170 11.80 7.30 6.26
CA GLY A 170 12.27 6.99 4.91
C GLY A 170 13.15 8.09 4.34
N PHE A 171 13.98 7.70 3.39
CA PHE A 171 14.85 8.57 2.63
C PHE A 171 14.65 8.35 1.14
N GLY A 172 14.83 9.39 0.37
CA GLY A 172 14.74 9.33 -1.08
C GLY A 172 15.78 10.21 -1.76
N VAL A 173 16.19 9.79 -2.94
CA VAL A 173 17.06 10.57 -3.82
C VAL A 173 16.44 10.65 -5.20
N ASN A 174 16.29 11.88 -5.69
CA ASN A 174 15.81 12.20 -7.04
C ASN A 174 17.01 12.44 -7.97
N LEU A 175 17.14 11.62 -9.00
CA LEU A 175 18.23 11.67 -9.98
C LEU A 175 17.64 11.84 -11.40
N ASN A 176 16.98 12.95 -11.66
CA ASN A 176 16.33 13.32 -12.92
C ASN A 176 15.43 12.22 -13.55
N LEU A 177 16.06 11.16 -14.11
CA LEU A 177 15.38 10.04 -14.75
C LEU A 177 14.83 9.00 -13.78
N PHE A 178 15.36 8.91 -12.58
CA PHE A 178 14.94 7.92 -11.60
C PHE A 178 14.96 8.44 -10.18
N GLN A 179 14.13 7.85 -9.35
CA GLN A 179 14.05 8.11 -7.91
C GLN A 179 14.25 6.80 -7.15
N ILE A 180 15.09 6.86 -6.14
CA ILE A 180 15.32 5.76 -5.21
C ILE A 180 14.71 6.15 -3.87
N LEU A 181 13.89 5.27 -3.31
CA LEU A 181 13.29 5.46 -1.99
C LEU A 181 13.61 4.24 -1.12
N TYR A 182 13.92 4.50 0.13
CA TYR A 182 14.08 3.48 1.17
C TYR A 182 13.29 3.88 2.40
N GLY A 183 12.60 2.95 3.00
CA GLY A 183 11.81 3.19 4.21
C GLY A 183 11.81 2.00 5.16
N VAL A 184 11.71 2.30 6.44
CA VAL A 184 11.62 1.33 7.53
C VAL A 184 10.41 1.65 8.37
N ARG A 185 9.70 0.62 8.82
CA ARG A 185 8.55 0.74 9.72
C ARG A 185 8.84 0.00 11.03
N PHE A 186 8.44 0.62 12.12
CA PHE A 186 8.53 0.09 13.48
C PHE A 186 7.12 -0.03 14.05
N GLY A 187 6.72 -1.22 14.44
CA GLY A 187 5.41 -1.50 15.04
C GLY A 187 5.50 -1.80 16.53
N SER A 188 4.41 -1.57 17.26
CA SER A 188 4.33 -1.82 18.70
C SER A 188 4.24 -3.31 19.08
N GLN A 189 3.97 -4.20 18.12
CA GLN A 189 3.70 -5.61 18.38
C GLN A 189 4.92 -6.53 18.17
N GLN A 190 6.11 -5.98 17.99
CA GLN A 190 7.36 -6.73 17.80
C GLN A 190 7.34 -7.75 16.63
N LEU A 191 6.50 -7.52 15.62
CA LEU A 191 6.38 -8.37 14.42
C LEU A 191 7.50 -8.13 13.41
N GLY A 192 8.65 -7.63 13.87
CA GLY A 192 9.79 -7.29 13.03
C GLY A 192 9.76 -5.84 12.53
N THR A 193 10.74 -5.51 11.70
CA THR A 193 10.92 -4.17 11.11
C THR A 193 10.84 -4.25 9.59
N PRO A 194 9.62 -4.18 9.00
CA PRO A 194 9.48 -4.20 7.55
C PRO A 194 10.27 -3.08 6.89
N GLN A 195 11.00 -3.43 5.84
CA GLN A 195 11.79 -2.52 5.02
C GLN A 195 11.21 -2.47 3.62
N ILE A 196 11.17 -1.29 3.02
CA ILE A 196 10.67 -1.08 1.66
C ILE A 196 11.75 -0.36 0.87
N PHE A 197 12.12 -0.95 -0.25
CA PHE A 197 12.97 -0.33 -1.25
C PHE A 197 12.14 -0.11 -2.53
N SER A 198 12.20 1.09 -3.09
CA SER A 198 11.50 1.43 -4.31
C SER A 198 12.43 2.12 -5.30
N PHE A 199 12.35 1.68 -6.55
CA PHE A 199 13.01 2.29 -7.67
C PHE A 199 11.94 2.78 -8.66
N ILE A 200 11.93 4.06 -8.94
CA ILE A 200 10.94 4.67 -9.85
C ILE A 200 11.71 5.26 -11.04
N PHE A 201 11.34 4.83 -12.23
CA PHE A 201 11.89 5.34 -13.47
C PHE A 201 10.85 6.21 -14.17
N ASN A 202 11.22 7.45 -14.47
CA ASN A 202 10.37 8.40 -15.18
C ASN A 202 10.75 8.44 -16.66
N LEU A 203 9.93 7.85 -17.51
CA LEU A 203 10.02 8.01 -18.97
C LEU A 203 9.39 9.36 -19.32
N SER A 204 10.21 10.31 -19.79
CA SER A 204 9.77 11.62 -20.28
C SER A 204 9.44 11.56 -21.76
#